data_bb2537b2b34150cb5b6a05545906bc28
#
_entry.id   bb2537b2b34150cb5b6a05545906bc28
#
_cell.length_a   1.000
_cell.length_b   1.000
_cell.length_c   1.000
_cell.angle_alpha   90.00
_cell.angle_beta   90.00
_cell.angle_gamma   90.00
#
_symmetry.space_group_name_H-M   'P 1'
#
loop_
_entity.id
_entity.type
_entity.pdbx_description
1 polymer ?
#
loop_
_entity_poly.entity_id
_entity_poly.type
_entity_poly.pdbx_seq_one_letter_code
_entity_poly.pdbx_strand_id
1 'polypeptide(L)'
;YADQSLEVEFGEDTRVPDGFEICADCGMVVGPGQSRSDVKHRKSCPGRTRTTLRQREGRTGDQYQWQRTWLYRELRSEAIRLLLPEVEKADLDTLEACIYFGMRLRFQGDPTHLMVRPQIIPDHRHGITRHYLVLVDAVPGGTGFLKSLYQNDKGIDGEGVMEVFSLAKNALETCECRRLQQTDDDTDGCYRCIRTYHMQHRAQNISRERGITLLNQLIDAGKNRTEKEALDEIK
;
A
#
# COMPACT_ATOMS: atom_id res chain seq x y z
N TYR A 1 2.14 -8.46 21.97
CA TYR A 1 1.20 -8.70 20.84
C TYR A 1 1.94 -9.03 19.54
N ALA A 2 3.00 -9.81 19.63
CA ALA A 2 3.91 -10.04 18.49
C ALA A 2 3.60 -11.31 17.69
N ASP A 3 2.43 -11.93 17.86
CA ASP A 3 2.20 -13.27 17.27
C ASP A 3 0.84 -13.45 16.57
N GLN A 4 0.29 -12.38 16.02
CA GLN A 4 -0.81 -12.51 15.06
C GLN A 4 -0.23 -12.39 13.66
N SER A 5 -0.22 -13.51 12.93
CA SER A 5 0.03 -13.50 11.49
C SER A 5 -1.02 -12.60 10.83
N LEU A 6 -0.60 -11.42 10.41
CA LEU A 6 -1.43 -10.51 9.66
C LEU A 6 -1.26 -10.86 8.18
N GLU A 7 -2.28 -11.45 7.58
CA GLU A 7 -2.34 -11.54 6.13
C GLU A 7 -2.72 -10.17 5.58
N VAL A 8 -1.78 -9.53 4.92
CA VAL A 8 -2.00 -8.25 4.26
C VAL A 8 -1.91 -8.49 2.77
N GLU A 9 -3.06 -8.42 2.10
CA GLU A 9 -3.09 -8.40 0.64
C GLU A 9 -2.75 -7.00 0.14
N PHE A 10 -1.63 -6.88 -0.54
CA PHE A 10 -1.24 -5.65 -1.23
C PHE A 10 -1.67 -5.73 -2.68
N GLY A 11 -2.87 -5.23 -2.97
CA GLY A 11 -3.30 -4.95 -4.33
C GLY A 11 -3.24 -3.44 -4.59
N GLU A 12 -2.78 -3.02 -5.74
CA GLU A 12 -2.81 -1.62 -6.16
C GLU A 12 -4.25 -1.10 -6.39
N ASP A 13 -5.20 -2.01 -6.47
CA ASP A 13 -6.63 -1.71 -6.61
C ASP A 13 -7.42 -2.74 -5.80
N THR A 14 -8.54 -2.34 -5.21
CA THR A 14 -9.49 -3.22 -4.51
C THR A 14 -10.13 -4.28 -5.44
N ARG A 15 -9.79 -4.27 -6.71
CA ARG A 15 -10.08 -5.35 -7.64
C ARG A 15 -9.01 -6.42 -7.50
N VAL A 16 -9.43 -7.63 -7.26
CA VAL A 16 -8.57 -8.80 -7.48
C VAL A 16 -7.96 -8.62 -8.88
N PRO A 17 -6.64 -8.49 -9.02
CA PRO A 17 -6.06 -8.30 -10.33
C PRO A 17 -6.58 -9.41 -11.25
N ASP A 18 -6.95 -9.06 -12.47
CA ASP A 18 -7.54 -10.01 -13.42
C ASP A 18 -6.64 -11.25 -13.68
N GLY A 19 -5.44 -11.23 -13.12
CA GLY A 19 -4.44 -12.27 -13.36
C GLY A 19 -3.97 -12.22 -14.80
N PHE A 20 -3.24 -13.24 -15.22
CA PHE A 20 -2.90 -13.44 -16.62
C PHE A 20 -3.33 -14.84 -17.07
N GLU A 21 -3.65 -14.97 -18.34
CA GLU A 21 -4.07 -16.23 -18.90
C GLU A 21 -2.88 -16.96 -19.49
N ILE A 22 -2.75 -18.23 -19.13
CA ILE A 22 -1.74 -19.13 -19.69
C ILE A 22 -2.40 -20.32 -20.35
N CYS A 23 -1.79 -20.82 -21.40
CA CYS A 23 -2.18 -22.12 -21.93
C CYS A 23 -1.73 -23.22 -20.96
N ALA A 24 -2.66 -23.96 -20.39
CA ALA A 24 -2.38 -25.03 -19.44
C ALA A 24 -1.52 -26.17 -20.05
N ASP A 25 -1.58 -26.34 -21.37
CA ASP A 25 -0.82 -27.37 -22.06
C ASP A 25 0.64 -27.02 -22.33
N CYS A 26 0.98 -25.74 -22.55
CA CYS A 26 2.33 -25.36 -22.97
C CYS A 26 2.91 -24.13 -22.24
N GLY A 27 2.16 -23.53 -21.33
CA GLY A 27 2.62 -22.41 -20.52
C GLY A 27 2.78 -21.08 -21.27
N MET A 28 2.31 -20.97 -22.53
CA MET A 28 2.35 -19.71 -23.26
C MET A 28 1.33 -18.72 -22.68
N VAL A 29 1.76 -17.49 -22.46
CA VAL A 29 0.99 -16.43 -21.80
C VAL A 29 0.30 -15.55 -22.83
N VAL A 30 -0.91 -15.12 -22.55
CA VAL A 30 -1.57 -14.03 -23.26
C VAL A 30 -0.96 -12.72 -22.79
N GLY A 31 -0.27 -12.02 -23.69
CA GLY A 31 0.38 -10.74 -23.37
C GLY A 31 -0.62 -9.60 -23.22
N PRO A 32 -0.18 -8.46 -22.64
CA PRO A 32 -1.00 -7.26 -22.54
C PRO A 32 -1.51 -6.82 -23.92
N GLY A 33 -2.83 -6.60 -24.04
CA GLY A 33 -3.47 -6.19 -25.30
C GLY A 33 -3.57 -7.27 -26.38
N GLN A 34 -3.18 -8.52 -26.07
CA GLN A 34 -3.34 -9.66 -26.97
C GLN A 34 -4.63 -10.41 -26.67
N SER A 35 -5.19 -11.00 -27.72
CA SER A 35 -6.27 -11.98 -27.58
C SER A 35 -5.69 -13.40 -27.51
N ARG A 36 -6.48 -14.36 -27.03
CA ARG A 36 -6.08 -15.79 -27.02
C ARG A 36 -5.69 -16.30 -28.39
N SER A 37 -6.32 -15.79 -29.46
CA SER A 37 -6.04 -16.17 -30.85
C SER A 37 -4.66 -15.71 -31.33
N ASP A 38 -4.07 -14.69 -30.71
CA ASP A 38 -2.78 -14.13 -31.12
C ASP A 38 -1.59 -14.90 -30.52
N VAL A 39 -1.87 -15.77 -29.56
CA VAL A 39 -0.82 -16.51 -28.84
C VAL A 39 -0.22 -17.61 -29.72
N LYS A 40 1.08 -17.52 -29.97
CA LYS A 40 1.84 -18.54 -30.70
C LYS A 40 2.21 -19.69 -29.77
N HIS A 41 1.41 -20.74 -29.77
CA HIS A 41 1.67 -21.94 -28.99
C HIS A 41 2.92 -22.68 -29.43
N ARG A 42 3.57 -23.39 -28.50
CA ARG A 42 4.71 -24.27 -28.81
C ARG A 42 4.30 -25.34 -29.80
N LYS A 43 5.25 -25.79 -30.64
CA LYS A 43 4.99 -26.84 -31.65
C LYS A 43 4.47 -28.14 -31.01
N SER A 44 4.95 -28.46 -29.81
CA SER A 44 4.56 -29.66 -29.05
C SER A 44 3.27 -29.46 -28.21
N CYS A 45 2.57 -28.33 -28.35
CA CYS A 45 1.36 -28.10 -27.58
C CYS A 45 0.24 -29.10 -27.95
N PRO A 46 -0.28 -29.87 -27.00
CA PRO A 46 -1.39 -30.80 -27.25
C PRO A 46 -2.65 -30.11 -27.80
N GLY A 47 -2.89 -28.83 -27.41
CA GLY A 47 -3.97 -28.02 -27.94
C GLY A 47 -3.93 -27.84 -29.46
N ARG A 48 -2.74 -27.76 -30.06
CA ARG A 48 -2.59 -27.70 -31.53
C ARG A 48 -3.10 -28.97 -32.21
N THR A 49 -2.73 -30.11 -31.67
CA THR A 49 -3.19 -31.40 -32.21
C THR A 49 -4.70 -31.53 -32.09
N ARG A 50 -5.26 -31.18 -30.93
CA ARG A 50 -6.72 -31.20 -30.72
C ARG A 50 -7.45 -30.24 -31.67
N THR A 51 -6.93 -29.04 -31.87
CA THR A 51 -7.49 -28.08 -32.82
C THR A 51 -7.44 -28.59 -34.26
N THR A 52 -6.31 -29.17 -34.70
CA THR A 52 -6.14 -29.68 -36.03
C THR A 52 -7.09 -30.87 -36.30
N LEU A 53 -7.24 -31.79 -35.35
CA LEU A 53 -8.18 -32.90 -35.46
C LEU A 53 -9.61 -32.42 -35.61
N ARG A 54 -10.02 -31.44 -34.80
CA ARG A 54 -11.35 -30.88 -34.85
C ARG A 54 -11.66 -30.14 -36.15
N GLN A 55 -10.67 -29.42 -36.68
CA GLN A 55 -10.80 -28.79 -38.01
C GLN A 55 -10.99 -29.81 -39.15
N ARG A 56 -10.30 -30.96 -39.06
CA ARG A 56 -10.51 -32.07 -40.01
C ARG A 56 -11.91 -32.65 -39.96
N GLU A 57 -12.55 -32.58 -38.80
CA GLU A 57 -13.94 -32.99 -38.59
C GLU A 57 -14.98 -31.91 -38.98
N GLY A 58 -14.53 -30.80 -39.58
CA GLY A 58 -15.40 -29.68 -40.00
C GLY A 58 -15.92 -28.84 -38.85
N ARG A 59 -15.32 -28.94 -37.67
CA ARG A 59 -15.71 -28.14 -36.46
C ARG A 59 -14.83 -26.92 -36.35
N THR A 60 -15.44 -25.76 -36.02
CA THR A 60 -14.75 -24.50 -35.79
C THR A 60 -14.35 -24.32 -34.32
N GLY A 61 -13.34 -23.50 -34.07
CA GLY A 61 -12.85 -23.10 -32.74
C GLY A 61 -11.58 -23.85 -32.32
N ASP A 62 -10.79 -23.18 -31.48
CA ASP A 62 -9.57 -23.75 -30.93
C ASP A 62 -9.87 -24.68 -29.74
N GLN A 63 -8.95 -25.56 -29.45
CA GLN A 63 -9.03 -26.52 -28.35
C GLN A 63 -7.91 -26.37 -27.35
N TYR A 64 -7.43 -25.11 -27.18
CA TYR A 64 -6.47 -24.80 -26.15
C TYR A 64 -7.18 -24.70 -24.79
N GLN A 65 -6.53 -25.23 -23.78
CA GLN A 65 -7.00 -25.06 -22.40
C GLN A 65 -6.35 -23.83 -21.79
N TRP A 66 -7.17 -22.89 -21.41
CA TRP A 66 -6.71 -21.64 -20.80
C TRP A 66 -6.96 -21.68 -19.31
N GLN A 67 -5.94 -21.29 -18.55
CA GLN A 67 -5.99 -21.17 -17.09
C GLN A 67 -5.66 -19.76 -16.69
N ARG A 68 -6.46 -19.19 -15.81
CA ARG A 68 -6.15 -17.91 -15.19
C ARG A 68 -5.19 -18.14 -14.03
N THR A 69 -4.13 -17.38 -13.98
CA THR A 69 -3.03 -17.55 -13.02
C THR A 69 -2.64 -16.20 -12.45
N TRP A 70 -2.24 -16.21 -11.20
CA TRP A 70 -1.72 -15.04 -10.48
C TRP A 70 -0.31 -15.36 -10.00
N LEU A 71 0.56 -14.37 -10.08
CA LEU A 71 1.84 -14.42 -9.39
C LEU A 71 1.65 -13.82 -8.00
N TYR A 72 2.01 -14.54 -6.98
CA TYR A 72 2.01 -14.04 -5.62
C TYR A 72 3.34 -14.36 -4.94
N ARG A 73 3.63 -13.59 -3.92
CA ARG A 73 4.78 -13.81 -3.04
C ARG A 73 4.31 -13.71 -1.60
N GLU A 74 4.59 -14.73 -0.84
CA GLU A 74 4.43 -14.69 0.60
C GLU A 74 5.71 -14.19 1.25
N LEU A 75 5.56 -13.30 2.23
CA LEU A 75 6.66 -12.69 2.95
C LEU A 75 6.29 -12.62 4.43
N ARG A 76 7.16 -13.12 5.28
CA ARG A 76 7.09 -12.87 6.72
C ARG A 76 8.04 -11.73 7.04
N SER A 77 7.52 -10.67 7.61
CA SER A 77 8.30 -9.49 7.95
C SER A 77 7.65 -8.70 9.09
N GLU A 78 8.30 -7.60 9.48
CA GLU A 78 7.76 -6.67 10.45
C GLU A 78 6.63 -5.83 9.83
N ALA A 79 5.57 -5.61 10.61
CA ALA A 79 4.49 -4.72 10.22
C ALA A 79 3.91 -3.98 11.43
N ILE A 80 3.51 -2.73 11.21
CA ILE A 80 2.72 -1.92 12.16
C ILE A 80 1.40 -1.59 11.49
N ARG A 81 0.30 -1.89 12.18
CA ARG A 81 -1.04 -1.53 11.72
C ARG A 81 -1.60 -0.41 12.58
N LEU A 82 -1.87 0.71 11.96
CA LEU A 82 -2.45 1.89 12.59
C LEU A 82 -3.94 1.94 12.28
N LEU A 83 -4.78 1.91 13.31
CA LEU A 83 -6.21 2.19 13.15
C LEU A 83 -6.36 3.70 12.95
N LEU A 84 -6.95 4.07 11.83
CA LEU A 84 -7.24 5.46 11.53
C LEU A 84 -8.58 5.88 12.14
N PRO A 85 -8.71 7.13 12.60
CA PRO A 85 -10.02 7.74 12.76
C PRO A 85 -10.76 7.73 11.42
N GLU A 86 -11.98 8.17 11.39
CA GLU A 86 -12.75 8.27 10.15
C GLU A 86 -12.00 9.17 9.13
N VAL A 87 -11.40 8.52 8.13
CA VAL A 87 -10.59 9.17 7.08
C VAL A 87 -11.23 8.88 5.74
N GLU A 88 -11.43 9.88 4.94
CA GLU A 88 -11.97 9.72 3.59
C GLU A 88 -10.95 8.98 2.70
N LYS A 89 -11.45 8.20 1.74
CA LYS A 89 -10.60 7.47 0.80
C LYS A 89 -9.64 8.41 0.04
N ALA A 90 -10.09 9.61 -0.27
CA ALA A 90 -9.29 10.64 -0.95
C ALA A 90 -8.07 11.10 -0.12
N ASP A 91 -8.15 11.00 1.20
CA ASP A 91 -7.08 11.42 2.12
C ASP A 91 -5.98 10.37 2.32
N LEU A 92 -6.26 9.11 1.96
CA LEU A 92 -5.32 8.00 2.19
C LEU A 92 -4.00 8.19 1.45
N ASP A 93 -4.04 8.68 0.20
CA ASP A 93 -2.84 8.96 -0.59
C ASP A 93 -2.00 10.07 0.06
N THR A 94 -2.65 11.12 0.54
CA THR A 94 -1.99 12.21 1.27
C THR A 94 -1.36 11.71 2.56
N LEU A 95 -2.06 10.88 3.32
CA LEU A 95 -1.58 10.35 4.58
C LEU A 95 -0.42 9.36 4.38
N GLU A 96 -0.49 8.50 3.36
CA GLU A 96 0.62 7.63 2.95
C GLU A 96 1.88 8.46 2.66
N ALA A 97 1.73 9.55 1.88
CA ALA A 97 2.83 10.44 1.54
C ALA A 97 3.43 11.15 2.77
N CYS A 98 2.57 11.59 3.69
CA CYS A 98 3.01 12.22 4.95
C CYS A 98 3.84 11.27 5.81
N ILE A 99 3.36 10.04 6.00
CA ILE A 99 4.04 9.04 6.83
C ILE A 99 5.37 8.66 6.20
N TYR A 100 5.38 8.42 4.89
CA TYR A 100 6.62 8.12 4.19
C TYR A 100 7.64 9.26 4.31
N PHE A 101 7.20 10.50 4.19
CA PHE A 101 8.04 11.68 4.38
C PHE A 101 8.59 11.75 5.81
N GLY A 102 7.76 11.53 6.82
CA GLY A 102 8.18 11.48 8.22
C GLY A 102 9.20 10.38 8.51
N MET A 103 9.02 9.19 7.92
CA MET A 103 10.00 8.10 8.01
C MET A 103 11.35 8.48 7.39
N ARG A 104 11.36 9.15 6.23
CA ARG A 104 12.58 9.66 5.61
C ARG A 104 13.34 10.60 6.54
N LEU A 105 12.63 11.49 7.23
CA LEU A 105 13.22 12.42 8.19
C LEU A 105 13.76 11.69 9.43
N ARG A 106 12.98 10.74 9.96
CA ARG A 106 13.34 9.98 11.16
C ARG A 106 14.57 9.10 10.94
N PHE A 107 14.66 8.45 9.80
CA PHE A 107 15.76 7.55 9.45
C PHE A 107 16.89 8.22 8.67
N GLN A 108 16.81 9.52 8.42
CA GLN A 108 17.79 10.32 7.69
C GLN A 108 18.18 9.74 6.33
N GLY A 109 17.23 9.15 5.64
CA GLY A 109 17.43 8.50 4.35
C GLY A 109 16.12 8.13 3.67
N ASP A 110 16.22 7.47 2.54
CA ASP A 110 15.06 6.98 1.80
C ASP A 110 14.81 5.49 2.14
N PRO A 111 13.86 5.20 3.04
CA PRO A 111 13.58 3.83 3.44
C PRO A 111 12.75 3.10 2.36
N THR A 112 13.35 2.86 1.20
CA THR A 112 12.68 2.24 0.03
C THR A 112 12.13 0.85 0.29
N HIS A 113 12.59 0.19 1.35
CA HIS A 113 12.10 -1.10 1.81
C HIS A 113 10.87 -1.01 2.70
N LEU A 114 10.55 0.18 3.22
CA LEU A 114 9.33 0.39 4.00
C LEU A 114 8.19 0.82 3.08
N MET A 115 7.09 0.11 3.17
CA MET A 115 5.87 0.40 2.41
C MET A 115 4.77 0.83 3.36
N VAL A 116 3.98 1.82 2.94
CA VAL A 116 2.76 2.24 3.61
C VAL A 116 1.60 1.87 2.71
N ARG A 117 0.61 1.15 3.24
CA ARG A 117 -0.55 0.69 2.46
C ARG A 117 -1.84 0.89 3.24
N PRO A 118 -2.87 1.44 2.61
CA PRO A 118 -4.19 1.46 3.20
C PRO A 118 -4.80 0.05 3.20
N GLN A 119 -5.47 -0.29 4.28
CA GLN A 119 -6.23 -1.52 4.42
C GLN A 119 -7.62 -1.22 4.97
N ILE A 120 -8.65 -1.72 4.32
CA ILE A 120 -10.03 -1.54 4.72
C ILE A 120 -10.58 -2.89 5.14
N ILE A 121 -11.00 -3.01 6.41
CA ILE A 121 -11.52 -4.26 6.96
C ILE A 121 -12.96 -4.05 7.42
N PRO A 122 -13.93 -4.79 6.86
CA PRO A 122 -15.29 -4.81 7.38
C PRO A 122 -15.32 -5.45 8.78
N ASP A 123 -15.85 -4.74 9.75
CA ASP A 123 -16.14 -5.29 11.07
C ASP A 123 -17.60 -5.75 11.13
N HIS A 124 -17.82 -6.99 10.76
CA HIS A 124 -19.16 -7.59 10.70
C HIS A 124 -19.87 -7.65 12.05
N ARG A 125 -19.14 -7.59 13.17
CA ARG A 125 -19.74 -7.63 14.51
C ARG A 125 -20.42 -6.32 14.90
N HIS A 126 -19.85 -5.21 14.42
CA HIS A 126 -20.33 -3.87 14.74
C HIS A 126 -20.98 -3.17 13.56
N GLY A 127 -21.02 -3.79 12.36
CA GLY A 127 -21.61 -3.22 11.17
C GLY A 127 -20.85 -1.98 10.64
N ILE A 128 -19.58 -1.83 11.00
CA ILE A 128 -18.72 -0.70 10.61
C ILE A 128 -17.56 -1.17 9.74
N THR A 129 -17.02 -0.25 8.97
CA THR A 129 -15.79 -0.47 8.21
C THR A 129 -14.64 0.24 8.92
N ARG A 130 -13.57 -0.49 9.18
CA ARG A 130 -12.37 0.06 9.83
C ARG A 130 -11.31 0.34 8.79
N HIS A 131 -10.76 1.53 8.83
CA HIS A 131 -9.67 1.96 7.99
C HIS A 131 -8.35 1.86 8.75
N TYR A 132 -7.39 1.21 8.14
CA TYR A 132 -6.05 1.06 8.69
C TYR A 132 -5.02 1.57 7.71
N LEU A 133 -3.91 2.07 8.23
CA LEU A 133 -2.65 2.14 7.50
C LEU A 133 -1.72 1.07 8.02
N VAL A 134 -1.15 0.31 7.10
CA VAL A 134 -0.19 -0.75 7.41
C VAL A 134 1.17 -0.32 6.90
N LEU A 135 2.11 -0.19 7.82
CA LEU A 135 3.53 -0.02 7.51
C LEU A 135 4.14 -1.41 7.47
N VAL A 136 4.80 -1.77 6.38
CA VAL A 136 5.39 -3.09 6.19
C VAL A 136 6.83 -2.96 5.74
N ASP A 137 7.69 -3.78 6.32
CA ASP A 137 9.05 -3.94 5.84
C ASP A 137 9.07 -4.98 4.70
N ALA A 138 9.53 -4.59 3.51
CA ALA A 138 9.60 -5.47 2.35
C ALA A 138 10.75 -6.48 2.40
N VAL A 139 11.64 -6.36 3.40
CA VAL A 139 12.74 -7.29 3.59
C VAL A 139 12.27 -8.50 4.40
N PRO A 140 12.51 -9.74 3.93
CA PRO A 140 12.20 -10.93 4.69
C PRO A 140 12.82 -10.91 6.08
N GLY A 141 12.00 -11.11 7.13
CA GLY A 141 12.43 -11.07 8.52
C GLY A 141 12.46 -9.67 9.15
N GLY A 142 12.28 -8.62 8.34
CA GLY A 142 12.34 -7.23 8.79
C GLY A 142 13.76 -6.69 8.95
N THR A 143 13.89 -5.38 8.94
CA THR A 143 15.17 -4.67 9.14
C THR A 143 15.31 -4.06 10.54
N GLY A 144 14.28 -4.19 11.39
CA GLY A 144 14.25 -3.58 12.72
C GLY A 144 13.77 -2.12 12.75
N PHE A 145 13.60 -1.47 11.59
CA PHE A 145 13.11 -0.09 11.55
C PHE A 145 11.70 0.04 12.15
N LEU A 146 10.78 -0.84 11.79
CA LEU A 146 9.42 -0.80 12.31
C LEU A 146 9.39 -1.13 13.81
N LYS A 147 10.24 -2.03 14.27
CA LYS A 147 10.39 -2.30 15.68
C LYS A 147 10.85 -1.05 16.44
N SER A 148 11.79 -0.28 15.91
CA SER A 148 12.25 0.98 16.51
C SER A 148 11.18 2.09 16.50
N LEU A 149 10.21 2.04 15.60
CA LEU A 149 9.04 2.92 15.62
C LEU A 149 8.01 2.51 16.66
N TYR A 150 7.86 1.21 16.90
CA TYR A 150 6.91 0.72 17.89
C TYR A 150 7.45 0.88 19.32
N GLN A 151 8.69 0.50 19.56
CA GLN A 151 9.36 0.63 20.86
C GLN A 151 10.48 1.66 20.74
N ASN A 152 10.32 2.80 21.39
CA ASN A 152 11.41 3.74 21.53
C ASN A 152 12.45 3.26 22.56
N ASP A 153 13.56 3.99 22.69
CA ASP A 153 14.64 3.70 23.66
C ASP A 153 14.16 3.70 25.13
N LYS A 154 12.99 4.29 25.40
CA LYS A 154 12.34 4.33 26.71
C LYS A 154 11.31 3.22 26.92
N GLY A 155 11.08 2.37 25.93
CA GLY A 155 10.13 1.26 26.01
C GLY A 155 8.66 1.68 25.95
N ILE A 156 8.36 2.89 25.49
CA ILE A 156 6.98 3.39 25.36
C ILE A 156 6.45 2.95 23.98
N ASP A 157 5.38 2.18 23.99
CA ASP A 157 4.76 1.66 22.77
C ASP A 157 4.14 2.77 21.90
N GLY A 158 4.52 2.79 20.62
CA GLY A 158 3.98 3.72 19.61
C GLY A 158 4.57 5.13 19.61
N GLU A 159 5.45 5.50 20.54
CA GLU A 159 6.03 6.86 20.61
C GLU A 159 6.86 7.18 19.35
N GLY A 160 7.56 6.21 18.77
CA GLY A 160 8.31 6.41 17.52
C GLY A 160 7.41 6.72 16.32
N VAL A 161 6.20 6.17 16.27
CA VAL A 161 5.20 6.53 15.24
C VAL A 161 4.73 7.97 15.44
N MET A 162 4.49 8.39 16.68
CA MET A 162 4.09 9.77 16.99
C MET A 162 5.21 10.77 16.66
N GLU A 163 6.47 10.37 16.84
CA GLU A 163 7.62 11.15 16.40
C GLU A 163 7.63 11.34 14.87
N VAL A 164 7.38 10.27 14.10
CA VAL A 164 7.26 10.34 12.64
C VAL A 164 6.19 11.33 12.20
N PHE A 165 5.02 11.32 12.84
CA PHE A 165 3.94 12.26 12.54
C PHE A 165 4.35 13.71 12.87
N SER A 166 5.01 13.92 14.00
CA SER A 166 5.46 15.24 14.43
C SER A 166 6.55 15.80 13.51
N LEU A 167 7.51 14.97 13.10
CA LEU A 167 8.56 15.34 12.15
C LEU A 167 7.97 15.71 10.80
N ALA A 168 7.07 14.87 10.26
CA ALA A 168 6.40 15.16 9.01
C ALA A 168 5.64 16.47 9.06
N LYS A 169 4.80 16.67 10.09
CA LYS A 169 4.02 17.90 10.29
C LYS A 169 4.92 19.13 10.29
N ASN A 170 5.93 19.16 11.18
CA ASN A 170 6.81 20.31 11.34
C ASN A 170 7.53 20.65 10.02
N ALA A 171 8.01 19.63 9.29
CA ALA A 171 8.68 19.85 8.04
C ALA A 171 7.73 20.33 6.92
N LEU A 172 6.46 19.88 6.90
CA LEU A 172 5.45 20.37 5.97
C LEU A 172 5.06 21.84 6.27
N GLU A 173 4.92 22.20 7.55
CA GLU A 173 4.60 23.57 8.00
C GLU A 173 5.72 24.56 7.66
N THR A 174 6.98 24.13 7.74
CA THR A 174 8.15 24.98 7.52
C THR A 174 8.71 24.94 6.11
N CYS A 175 8.15 24.11 5.20
CA CYS A 175 8.64 23.99 3.85
C CYS A 175 8.54 25.32 3.08
N GLU A 176 9.63 25.70 2.39
CA GLU A 176 9.69 26.91 1.58
C GLU A 176 8.60 26.98 0.50
N CYS A 177 8.17 25.84 -0.03
CA CYS A 177 7.10 25.80 -1.03
C CYS A 177 5.78 26.38 -0.52
N ARG A 178 5.57 26.42 0.80
CA ARG A 178 4.39 27.04 1.42
C ARG A 178 4.34 28.56 1.15
N ARG A 179 5.50 29.21 1.09
CA ARG A 179 5.61 30.65 0.81
C ARG A 179 5.56 30.96 -0.69
N LEU A 180 5.98 30.00 -1.52
CA LEU A 180 6.07 30.18 -2.97
C LEU A 180 4.75 29.86 -3.70
N GLN A 181 3.78 29.27 -3.03
CA GLN A 181 2.51 28.80 -3.58
C GLN A 181 1.50 29.91 -3.92
N GLN A 182 1.94 31.17 -4.00
CA GLN A 182 1.08 32.28 -4.49
C GLN A 182 0.96 32.35 -6.03
N THR A 183 1.50 31.40 -6.76
CA THR A 183 1.46 31.38 -8.23
C THR A 183 0.84 30.07 -8.76
N ASP A 184 -0.32 30.20 -9.35
CA ASP A 184 -1.00 29.45 -10.44
C ASP A 184 -0.85 27.93 -10.62
N ASP A 185 -0.22 27.18 -9.72
CA ASP A 185 -0.17 25.73 -9.85
C ASP A 185 -1.15 25.08 -8.83
N ASP A 186 -2.19 24.46 -9.34
CA ASP A 186 -3.25 23.77 -8.58
C ASP A 186 -2.72 22.67 -7.61
N THR A 187 -1.42 22.52 -7.53
CA THR A 187 -0.77 21.44 -6.80
C THR A 187 -0.10 21.89 -5.51
N ASP A 188 -0.68 21.48 -4.40
CA ASP A 188 -0.20 21.76 -3.05
C ASP A 188 0.93 20.81 -2.62
N GLY A 189 2.13 21.35 -2.41
CA GLY A 189 3.34 20.62 -2.02
C GLY A 189 4.42 20.56 -3.09
N CYS A 190 5.62 20.11 -2.74
CA CYS A 190 6.77 20.01 -3.63
C CYS A 190 7.55 18.71 -3.43
N TYR A 191 8.50 18.43 -4.33
CA TYR A 191 9.36 17.23 -4.27
C TYR A 191 10.32 17.19 -3.07
N ARG A 192 10.56 18.32 -2.42
CA ARG A 192 11.36 18.38 -1.19
C ARG A 192 10.56 17.97 0.05
N CYS A 193 9.23 18.04 -0.01
CA CYS A 193 8.35 17.69 1.09
C CYS A 193 7.50 16.46 0.78
N ILE A 194 6.22 16.62 0.44
CA ILE A 194 5.25 15.54 0.40
C ILE A 194 5.22 14.79 -0.94
N ARG A 195 5.68 15.40 -2.04
CA ARG A 195 5.65 14.78 -3.36
C ARG A 195 6.89 13.92 -3.56
N THR A 196 6.74 12.62 -3.39
CA THR A 196 7.83 11.67 -3.66
C THR A 196 7.72 11.10 -5.07
N TYR A 197 8.85 10.70 -5.64
CA TYR A 197 8.89 10.07 -6.96
C TYR A 197 7.99 8.82 -7.04
N HIS A 198 7.97 8.03 -5.97
CA HIS A 198 7.17 6.80 -5.90
C HIS A 198 5.66 7.02 -6.00
N MET A 199 5.18 8.23 -5.67
CA MET A 199 3.76 8.57 -5.69
C MET A 199 3.38 9.49 -6.85
N GLN A 200 4.23 9.63 -7.85
CA GLN A 200 4.05 10.56 -8.97
C GLN A 200 2.72 10.35 -9.72
N HIS A 201 2.31 9.10 -9.88
CA HIS A 201 1.05 8.72 -10.54
C HIS A 201 -0.21 9.08 -9.73
N ARG A 202 -0.05 9.40 -8.44
CA ARG A 202 -1.12 9.85 -7.53
C ARG A 202 -0.90 11.28 -7.01
N ALA A 203 0.05 12.00 -7.60
CA ALA A 203 0.45 13.34 -7.13
C ALA A 203 -0.71 14.35 -7.08
N GLN A 204 -1.70 14.21 -7.94
CA GLN A 204 -2.91 15.04 -7.95
C GLN A 204 -3.80 14.86 -6.72
N ASN A 205 -3.68 13.73 -6.01
CA ASN A 205 -4.46 13.42 -4.81
C ASN A 205 -3.73 13.86 -3.53
N ILE A 206 -2.50 14.34 -3.65
CA ILE A 206 -1.63 14.63 -2.50
C ILE A 206 -1.62 16.13 -2.25
N SER A 207 -2.10 16.53 -1.05
CA SER A 207 -2.13 17.90 -0.58
C SER A 207 -1.33 18.06 0.71
N ARG A 208 -0.45 19.06 0.74
CA ARG A 208 0.33 19.41 1.94
C ARG A 208 -0.56 19.93 3.07
N GLU A 209 -1.46 20.88 2.78
CA GLU A 209 -2.32 21.47 3.79
C GLU A 209 -3.29 20.43 4.38
N ARG A 210 -3.81 19.55 3.53
CA ARG A 210 -4.63 18.43 3.99
C ARG A 210 -3.79 17.46 4.85
N GLY A 211 -2.55 17.20 4.45
CA GLY A 211 -1.60 16.37 5.20
C GLY A 211 -1.33 16.92 6.61
N ILE A 212 -1.10 18.23 6.73
CA ILE A 212 -0.92 18.88 8.03
C ILE A 212 -2.17 18.70 8.92
N THR A 213 -3.35 18.87 8.34
CA THR A 213 -4.61 18.69 9.06
C THR A 213 -4.78 17.25 9.57
N LEU A 214 -4.54 16.26 8.71
CA LEU A 214 -4.63 14.84 9.06
C LEU A 214 -3.61 14.44 10.13
N LEU A 215 -2.37 14.91 10.02
CA LEU A 215 -1.33 14.66 11.02
C LEU A 215 -1.69 15.26 12.37
N ASN A 216 -2.27 16.47 12.42
CA ASN A 216 -2.77 17.06 13.65
C ASN A 216 -3.84 16.18 14.30
N GLN A 217 -4.83 15.72 13.53
CA GLN A 217 -5.88 14.84 14.04
C GLN A 217 -5.32 13.53 14.63
N LEU A 218 -4.32 12.92 13.96
CA LEU A 218 -3.67 11.71 14.44
C LEU A 218 -2.85 11.95 15.71
N ILE A 219 -2.12 13.06 15.79
CA ILE A 219 -1.33 13.44 16.97
C ILE A 219 -2.24 13.69 18.17
N ASP A 220 -3.33 14.42 17.96
CA ASP A 220 -4.28 14.71 19.03
C ASP A 220 -5.03 13.46 19.49
N ALA A 221 -5.42 12.59 18.56
CA ALA A 221 -6.03 11.30 18.91
C ALA A 221 -5.09 10.41 19.72
N GLY A 222 -3.79 10.38 19.38
CA GLY A 222 -2.78 9.65 20.14
C GLY A 222 -2.60 10.18 21.56
N LYS A 223 -2.52 11.50 21.74
CA LYS A 223 -2.41 12.15 23.06
C LYS A 223 -3.62 11.85 23.95
N ASN A 224 -4.83 12.00 23.41
CA ASN A 224 -6.07 11.76 24.14
C ASN A 224 -6.21 10.30 24.59
N ARG A 225 -5.69 9.36 23.83
CA ARG A 225 -5.67 7.94 24.19
C ARG A 225 -4.73 7.69 25.37
N THR A 226 -3.53 8.24 25.32
CA THR A 226 -2.52 8.08 26.39
C THR A 226 -3.03 8.67 27.73
N GLU A 227 -3.67 9.83 27.68
CA GLU A 227 -4.27 10.47 28.87
C GLU A 227 -5.41 9.61 29.45
N LYS A 228 -6.24 9.01 28.60
CA LYS A 228 -7.36 8.16 29.03
C LYS A 228 -6.86 6.85 29.64
N GLU A 229 -5.88 6.20 29.03
CA GLU A 229 -5.24 5.00 29.56
C GLU A 229 -4.60 5.27 30.92
N ALA A 230 -3.88 6.39 31.10
CA ALA A 230 -3.30 6.79 32.36
C ALA A 230 -4.35 7.07 33.46
N LEU A 231 -5.52 7.62 33.10
CA LEU A 231 -6.61 7.84 34.02
C LEU A 231 -7.34 6.56 34.45
N ASP A 232 -7.40 5.58 33.57
CA ASP A 232 -8.03 4.27 33.87
C ASP A 232 -7.12 3.38 34.73
N GLU A 233 -5.80 3.55 34.67
CA GLU A 233 -4.83 2.87 35.57
C GLU A 233 -4.84 3.42 37.00
N ILE A 234 -5.36 4.63 37.21
CA ILE A 234 -5.44 5.28 38.54
C ILE A 234 -6.74 4.93 39.29
N LYS A 235 -7.70 4.32 38.62
CA LYS A 235 -8.98 3.87 39.21
C LYS A 235 -8.92 2.41 39.67
#